data_d5afd2ab87e747476cede55d45d6e391
#
_entry.id   d5afd2ab87e747476cede55d45d6e391
#
_cell.length_a   1.000
_cell.length_b   1.000
_cell.length_c   1.000
_cell.angle_alpha   90.00
_cell.angle_beta   90.00
_cell.angle_gamma   90.00
#
_symmetry.space_group_name_H-M   'P 1'
#
loop_
_entity.id
_entity.type
_entity.pdbx_description
1 polymer ?
#
loop_
_entity_poly.entity_id
_entity_poly.type
_entity_poly.pdbx_seq_one_letter_code
_entity_poly.pdbx_strand_id
1 'polypeptide(L)'
;MPERPDVPAALLRRVRKVVDRFPECTEQDAWIGVCWRIRQATIAHVFGGEDQIFRITFRAEPAEVAAFEHLGPPYFKTDWGSNVVGLMLDRDTDWRELRELLTDSYCLQAPMKLASQVARPQVP
;
A
#
# COMPACT_ATOMS: atom_id res chain seq x y z
N MET A 1 16.73 21.06 -8.74
CA MET A 1 15.65 20.46 -7.93
C MET A 1 15.88 18.97 -7.83
N PRO A 2 15.77 18.39 -6.64
CA PRO A 2 15.94 16.95 -6.53
C PRO A 2 14.78 16.24 -7.23
N GLU A 3 15.11 15.29 -8.08
CA GLU A 3 14.14 14.45 -8.72
C GLU A 3 13.71 13.33 -7.77
N ARG A 4 12.49 12.82 -7.96
CA ARG A 4 12.04 11.65 -7.24
C ARG A 4 12.84 10.43 -7.70
N PRO A 5 13.36 9.61 -6.78
CA PRO A 5 14.09 8.41 -7.17
C PRO A 5 13.16 7.36 -7.75
N ASP A 6 13.67 6.58 -8.69
CA ASP A 6 12.96 5.39 -9.18
C ASP A 6 12.85 4.36 -8.06
N VAL A 7 11.76 3.61 -8.05
CA VAL A 7 11.56 2.55 -7.05
C VAL A 7 12.55 1.41 -7.29
N PRO A 8 13.40 1.06 -6.31
CA PRO A 8 14.39 0.00 -6.50
C PRO A 8 13.74 -1.36 -6.76
N ALA A 9 14.37 -2.16 -7.61
CA ALA A 9 13.90 -3.51 -7.91
C ALA A 9 13.75 -4.37 -6.65
N ALA A 10 14.63 -4.20 -5.66
CA ALA A 10 14.55 -4.94 -4.40
C ALA A 10 13.28 -4.61 -3.63
N LEU A 11 12.88 -3.34 -3.61
CA LEU A 11 11.65 -2.92 -2.94
C LEU A 11 10.43 -3.47 -3.68
N LEU A 12 10.41 -3.39 -5.01
CA LEU A 12 9.32 -3.95 -5.82
C LEU A 12 9.16 -5.45 -5.57
N ARG A 13 10.27 -6.18 -5.46
CA ARG A 13 10.22 -7.62 -5.17
C ARG A 13 9.55 -7.90 -3.82
N ARG A 14 9.84 -7.09 -2.82
CA ARG A 14 9.22 -7.26 -1.48
C ARG A 14 7.72 -7.03 -1.52
N VAL A 15 7.28 -5.98 -2.22
CA VAL A 15 5.84 -5.71 -2.37
C VAL A 15 5.17 -6.80 -3.19
N ARG A 16 5.81 -7.24 -4.29
CA ARG A 16 5.27 -8.31 -5.13
C ARG A 16 5.02 -9.60 -4.37
N LYS A 17 5.89 -9.96 -3.43
CA LYS A 17 5.69 -11.15 -2.59
C LYS A 17 4.39 -11.09 -1.80
N VAL A 18 3.93 -9.90 -1.46
CA VAL A 18 2.67 -9.73 -0.76
C VAL A 18 1.50 -9.77 -1.73
N VAL A 19 1.56 -8.99 -2.82
CA VAL A 19 0.41 -8.76 -3.69
C VAL A 19 0.19 -9.86 -4.73
N ASP A 20 1.21 -10.67 -5.03
CA ASP A 20 1.08 -11.74 -6.02
C ASP A 20 0.04 -12.80 -5.67
N ARG A 21 -0.29 -12.93 -4.40
CA ARG A 21 -1.34 -13.85 -3.93
C ARG A 21 -2.75 -13.31 -4.07
N PHE A 22 -2.89 -12.04 -4.45
CA PHE A 22 -4.21 -11.40 -4.56
C PHE A 22 -4.82 -11.68 -5.95
N PRO A 23 -6.01 -12.33 -6.00
CA PRO A 23 -6.65 -12.64 -7.29
C PRO A 23 -6.89 -11.42 -8.15
N GLU A 24 -6.57 -11.53 -9.44
CA GLU A 24 -6.76 -10.50 -10.47
C GLU A 24 -6.01 -9.18 -10.19
N CYS A 25 -5.07 -9.18 -9.27
CA CYS A 25 -4.27 -7.99 -8.98
C CYS A 25 -3.27 -7.74 -10.10
N THR A 26 -3.21 -6.51 -10.60
CA THR A 26 -2.31 -6.13 -11.69
C THR A 26 -1.36 -5.03 -11.25
N GLU A 27 -0.13 -5.09 -11.75
CA GLU A 27 0.88 -4.07 -11.52
C GLU A 27 0.94 -3.13 -12.71
N GLN A 28 1.00 -1.84 -12.46
CA GLN A 28 1.05 -0.81 -13.50
C GLN A 28 2.01 0.29 -13.11
N ASP A 29 2.65 0.91 -14.12
CA ASP A 29 3.36 2.15 -13.87
C ASP A 29 2.33 3.23 -13.54
N ALA A 30 2.58 3.99 -12.47
CA ALA A 30 1.76 5.12 -12.10
C ALA A 30 2.42 6.41 -12.61
N TRP A 31 1.72 7.53 -12.48
CA TRP A 31 2.30 8.83 -12.81
C TRP A 31 3.63 9.05 -12.09
N ILE A 32 3.71 8.63 -10.85
CA ILE A 32 4.98 8.49 -10.11
C ILE A 32 5.00 7.09 -9.50
N GLY A 33 6.12 6.37 -9.67
CA GLY A 33 6.27 5.04 -9.09
C GLY A 33 5.43 3.96 -9.75
N VAL A 34 5.02 2.99 -8.95
CA VAL A 34 4.32 1.79 -9.40
C VAL A 34 3.10 1.55 -8.52
N CYS A 35 1.98 1.18 -9.12
CA CYS A 35 0.77 0.85 -8.36
C CYS A 35 0.25 -0.54 -8.68
N TRP A 36 -0.52 -1.09 -7.75
CA TRP A 36 -1.20 -2.37 -7.90
C TRP A 36 -2.70 -2.13 -7.80
N ARG A 37 -3.43 -2.74 -8.72
CA ARG A 37 -4.86 -2.50 -8.88
C ARG A 37 -5.62 -3.81 -8.95
N ILE A 38 -6.84 -3.76 -8.44
CA ILE A 38 -7.86 -4.76 -8.70
C ILE A 38 -8.93 -4.09 -9.55
N ARG A 39 -9.01 -4.52 -10.81
CA ARG A 39 -9.86 -3.87 -11.81
C ARG A 39 -9.49 -2.38 -11.89
N GLN A 40 -10.39 -1.45 -11.55
CA GLN A 40 -10.11 -0.02 -11.61
C GLN A 40 -9.75 0.60 -10.26
N ALA A 41 -9.70 -0.21 -9.21
CA ALA A 41 -9.40 0.27 -7.87
C ALA A 41 -7.95 0.05 -7.49
N THR A 42 -7.29 1.10 -7.01
CA THR A 42 -5.91 1.01 -6.52
C THR A 42 -5.89 0.44 -5.12
N ILE A 43 -5.03 -0.55 -4.88
CA ILE A 43 -4.85 -1.14 -3.55
C ILE A 43 -3.54 -0.73 -2.91
N ALA A 44 -2.52 -0.46 -3.70
CA ALA A 44 -1.21 -0.02 -3.19
C ALA A 44 -0.50 0.82 -4.25
N HIS A 45 0.30 1.77 -3.79
CA HIS A 45 1.10 2.63 -4.66
C HIS A 45 2.43 2.90 -3.97
N VAL A 46 3.53 2.60 -4.64
CA VAL A 46 4.89 2.81 -4.12
C VAL A 46 5.58 3.88 -4.96
N PHE A 47 6.20 4.83 -4.32
CA PHE A 47 6.90 5.92 -5.00
C PHE A 47 7.98 6.52 -4.12
N GLY A 48 8.95 7.19 -4.74
CA GLY A 48 9.97 7.96 -4.04
C GLY A 48 9.56 9.42 -3.93
N GLY A 49 9.85 10.03 -2.79
CA GLY A 49 9.67 11.45 -2.59
C GLY A 49 10.89 12.25 -3.04
N GLU A 50 10.73 13.56 -3.20
CA GLU A 50 11.86 14.46 -3.48
C GLU A 50 12.89 14.46 -2.36
N ASP A 51 12.48 14.08 -1.16
CA ASP A 51 13.36 13.87 0.00
C ASP A 51 14.14 12.55 -0.07
N GLN A 52 13.99 11.79 -1.16
CA GLN A 52 14.64 10.49 -1.40
C GLN A 52 14.13 9.37 -0.49
N ILE A 53 13.02 9.58 0.22
CA ILE A 53 12.38 8.56 1.04
C ILE A 53 11.30 7.85 0.21
N PHE A 54 11.28 6.52 0.25
CA PHE A 54 10.23 5.74 -0.42
C PHE A 54 9.01 5.64 0.48
N ARG A 55 7.84 5.62 -0.16
CA ARG A 55 6.55 5.56 0.51
C ARG A 55 5.67 4.54 -0.17
N ILE A 56 4.78 3.92 0.61
CA ILE A 56 3.70 3.10 0.08
C ILE A 56 2.39 3.65 0.61
N THR A 57 1.39 3.71 -0.27
CA THR A 57 0.03 4.04 0.15
C THR A 57 -0.85 2.81 0.03
N PHE A 58 -1.88 2.75 0.86
CA PHE A 58 -2.86 1.66 0.85
C PHE A 58 -4.21 2.21 1.28
N ARG A 59 -5.24 1.39 1.11
CA ARG A 59 -6.61 1.80 1.44
C ARG A 59 -7.00 1.28 2.81
N ALA A 60 -7.77 2.09 3.53
CA ALA A 60 -8.30 1.76 4.86
C ALA A 60 -9.66 2.42 5.04
N GLU A 61 -10.44 1.95 5.98
CA GLU A 61 -11.72 2.60 6.29
C GLU A 61 -11.47 3.96 6.96
N PRO A 62 -12.38 4.94 6.82
CA PRO A 62 -12.16 6.30 7.36
C PRO A 62 -11.78 6.33 8.85
N ALA A 63 -12.37 5.46 9.66
CA ALA A 63 -12.03 5.40 11.09
C ALA A 63 -10.59 4.94 11.30
N GLU A 64 -10.10 4.02 10.46
CA GLU A 64 -8.72 3.55 10.51
C GLU A 64 -7.75 4.62 10.01
N VAL A 65 -8.14 5.37 8.97
CA VAL A 65 -7.34 6.49 8.47
C VAL A 65 -7.09 7.50 9.58
N ALA A 66 -8.15 7.84 10.34
CA ALA A 66 -8.03 8.75 11.47
C ALA A 66 -7.10 8.20 12.56
N ALA A 67 -7.17 6.89 12.83
CA ALA A 67 -6.30 6.25 13.80
C ALA A 67 -4.83 6.31 13.37
N PHE A 68 -4.52 6.05 12.09
CA PHE A 68 -3.16 6.15 11.58
C PHE A 68 -2.63 7.58 11.62
N GLU A 69 -3.47 8.55 11.29
CA GLU A 69 -3.11 9.97 11.39
C GLU A 69 -2.76 10.34 12.83
N HIS A 70 -3.52 9.85 13.78
CA HIS A 70 -3.28 10.09 15.20
C HIS A 70 -1.96 9.45 15.68
N LEU A 71 -1.63 8.25 15.17
CA LEU A 71 -0.37 7.59 15.48
C LEU A 71 0.84 8.41 15.01
N GLY A 72 0.69 9.11 13.88
CA GLY A 72 1.79 9.89 13.31
C GLY A 72 2.84 9.03 12.61
N PRO A 73 4.03 9.60 12.36
CA PRO A 73 5.07 8.90 11.61
C PRO A 73 5.37 7.51 12.18
N PRO A 74 5.64 6.50 11.31
CA PRO A 74 5.86 6.62 9.86
C PRO A 74 4.58 6.68 9.00
N TYR A 75 3.40 6.70 9.62
CA TYR A 75 2.13 6.83 8.91
C TYR A 75 1.79 8.29 8.66
N PHE A 76 1.10 8.56 7.54
CA PHE A 76 0.63 9.90 7.23
C PHE A 76 -0.65 9.83 6.39
N LYS A 77 -1.47 10.88 6.51
CA LYS A 77 -2.66 11.02 5.70
C LYS A 77 -2.29 11.64 4.37
N THR A 78 -2.93 11.20 3.28
CA THR A 78 -2.72 11.79 1.95
C THR A 78 -3.94 12.60 1.54
N ASP A 79 -3.74 13.50 0.56
CA ASP A 79 -4.84 14.26 -0.05
C ASP A 79 -5.48 13.52 -1.23
N TRP A 80 -5.10 12.28 -1.47
CA TRP A 80 -5.54 11.50 -2.63
C TRP A 80 -6.88 10.80 -2.44
N GLY A 81 -7.50 10.97 -1.30
CA GLY A 81 -8.79 10.38 -0.99
C GLY A 81 -8.98 10.20 0.51
N SER A 82 -10.22 10.07 0.93
CA SER A 82 -10.57 9.95 2.35
C SER A 82 -10.18 8.58 2.95
N ASN A 83 -9.88 7.61 2.11
CA ASN A 83 -9.57 6.25 2.52
C ASN A 83 -8.13 5.84 2.20
N VAL A 84 -7.22 6.79 2.02
CA VAL A 84 -5.83 6.52 1.66
C VAL A 84 -4.91 6.84 2.83
N VAL A 85 -4.08 5.87 3.19
CA VAL A 85 -3.05 6.03 4.22
C VAL A 85 -1.70 5.85 3.56
N GLY A 86 -0.73 6.67 3.95
CA GLY A 86 0.65 6.53 3.53
C GLY A 86 1.53 6.00 4.65
N LEU A 87 2.57 5.29 4.27
CA LEU A 87 3.58 4.76 5.17
C LEU A 87 4.96 5.03 4.58
N MET A 88 5.81 5.72 5.34
CA MET A 88 7.20 5.91 4.96
C MET A 88 7.97 4.62 5.18
N LEU A 89 8.76 4.22 4.18
CA LEU A 89 9.50 2.96 4.19
C LEU A 89 10.97 3.22 4.56
N ASP A 90 11.52 2.37 5.40
CA ASP A 90 12.94 2.37 5.74
C ASP A 90 13.39 0.96 6.09
N ARG A 91 14.61 0.82 6.61
CA ARG A 91 15.15 -0.49 7.00
C ARG A 91 14.39 -1.11 8.17
N ASP A 92 13.69 -0.30 8.96
CA ASP A 92 12.97 -0.74 10.15
C ASP A 92 11.48 -0.99 9.87
N THR A 93 11.06 -0.89 8.61
CA THR A 93 9.68 -1.15 8.21
C THR A 93 9.26 -2.55 8.63
N ASP A 94 8.13 -2.65 9.32
CA ASP A 94 7.55 -3.93 9.69
C ASP A 94 6.77 -4.51 8.51
N TRP A 95 7.41 -5.39 7.75
CA TRP A 95 6.82 -6.01 6.57
C TRP A 95 5.72 -7.00 6.89
N ARG A 96 5.70 -7.53 8.11
CA ARG A 96 4.63 -8.39 8.57
C ARG A 96 3.35 -7.59 8.75
N GLU A 97 3.44 -6.43 9.40
CA GLU A 97 2.32 -5.51 9.55
C GLU A 97 1.86 -4.98 8.18
N LEU A 98 2.80 -4.59 7.33
CA LEU A 98 2.48 -4.09 6.00
C LEU A 98 1.74 -5.15 5.18
N ARG A 99 2.11 -6.42 5.30
CA ARG A 99 1.39 -7.52 4.64
C ARG A 99 -0.08 -7.55 5.08
N GLU A 100 -0.34 -7.38 6.36
CA GLU A 100 -1.70 -7.34 6.89
C GLU A 100 -2.46 -6.13 6.34
N LEU A 101 -1.82 -4.97 6.34
CA LEU A 101 -2.42 -3.73 5.83
C LEU A 101 -2.74 -3.82 4.34
N LEU A 102 -1.85 -4.37 3.53
CA LEU A 102 -2.10 -4.55 2.10
C LEU A 102 -3.19 -5.58 1.84
N THR A 103 -3.27 -6.64 2.65
CA THR A 103 -4.34 -7.63 2.55
C THR A 103 -5.70 -6.99 2.83
N ASP A 104 -5.78 -6.18 3.88
CA ASP A 104 -7.01 -5.46 4.20
C ASP A 104 -7.38 -4.45 3.10
N SER A 105 -6.38 -3.76 2.54
CA SER A 105 -6.57 -2.84 1.43
C SER A 105 -7.19 -3.55 0.22
N TYR A 106 -6.65 -4.71 -0.14
CA TYR A 106 -7.21 -5.53 -1.22
C TYR A 106 -8.65 -5.93 -0.92
N CYS A 107 -8.91 -6.44 0.27
CA CYS A 107 -10.25 -6.90 0.64
C CYS A 107 -11.26 -5.76 0.68
N LEU A 108 -10.82 -4.54 0.99
CA LEU A 108 -11.68 -3.35 0.98
C LEU A 108 -12.04 -2.93 -0.46
N GLN A 109 -11.10 -3.05 -1.38
CA GLN A 109 -11.25 -2.58 -2.76
C GLN A 109 -11.80 -3.63 -3.73
N ALA A 110 -11.56 -4.91 -3.45
CA ALA A 110 -11.96 -6.01 -4.34
C ALA A 110 -13.45 -6.34 -4.18
N PRO A 111 -14.08 -6.89 -5.25
CA PRO A 111 -15.40 -7.49 -5.10
C PRO A 111 -15.39 -8.58 -4.02
N MET A 112 -16.49 -8.71 -3.30
CA MET A 112 -16.58 -9.66 -2.19
C MET A 112 -16.21 -11.08 -2.60
N LYS A 113 -16.57 -11.51 -3.80
CA LYS A 113 -16.22 -12.83 -4.31
C LYS A 113 -14.71 -13.07 -4.38
N LEU A 114 -13.95 -12.05 -4.79
CA LEU A 114 -12.50 -12.14 -4.84
C LEU A 114 -11.87 -11.99 -3.45
N ALA A 115 -12.39 -11.05 -2.67
CA ALA A 115 -11.89 -10.82 -1.31
C ALA A 115 -12.02 -12.08 -0.45
N SER A 116 -13.10 -12.85 -0.62
CA SER A 116 -13.33 -14.07 0.15
C SER A 116 -12.33 -15.18 -0.17
N GLN A 117 -11.60 -15.08 -1.28
CA GLN A 117 -10.57 -16.05 -1.66
C GLN A 117 -9.22 -15.79 -1.00
N VAL A 118 -9.06 -14.65 -0.35
CA VAL A 118 -7.79 -14.27 0.26
C VAL A 118 -7.82 -14.60 1.74
N ALA A 119 -6.85 -15.42 2.20
CA ALA A 119 -6.71 -15.71 3.61
C ALA A 119 -6.18 -14.46 4.33
N ARG A 120 -6.97 -13.95 5.26
CA ARG A 120 -6.55 -12.84 6.10
C ARG A 120 -5.71 -13.36 7.27
N PRO A 121 -4.69 -12.58 7.71
CA PRO A 121 -4.00 -12.92 8.93
C PRO A 121 -5.02 -13.00 10.07
N GLN A 122 -4.96 -14.10 10.82
CA GLN A 122 -5.85 -14.29 11.95
C GLN A 122 -5.41 -13.40 13.09
N VAL A 123 -6.35 -12.68 13.66
CA VAL A 123 -6.11 -11.98 14.94
C VAL A 123 -6.35 -13.01 16.04
N PRO A 124 -5.34 -13.29 16.87
CA PRO A 124 -5.53 -14.25 17.96
C PRO A 124 -6.63 -13.82 18.91
#